data_1d4516c1e78b4dc6e0bd3c70b34373db
#
_entry.id   1d4516c1e78b4dc6e0bd3c70b34373db
#
_cell.length_a   1.000
_cell.length_b   1.000
_cell.length_c   1.000
_cell.angle_alpha   90.00
_cell.angle_beta   90.00
_cell.angle_gamma   90.00
#
_symmetry.space_group_name_H-M   'P 1'
#
loop_
_entity.id
_entity.type
_entity.pdbx_description
1 polymer ?
#
loop_
_entity_poly.entity_id
_entity_poly.type
_entity_poly.pdbx_seq_one_letter_code
_entity_poly.pdbx_strand_id
1 'polypeptide(L)'
;MPRKYEMKRRAERMQETRRRITEAAVELHQSVGPARTTVSAIAEKAGVQRHTYYAHFPEIKDLYQASTAHYLEQNPLPEPPFWADVADAEERLRVALSEVYAYYGGNEPMLANVLRDAPLDPVAQENMVSFYQYWEEMRDALADAFGASGEQHEVLLAAIALALDFQTWRTLVRHQELSQGRAVELMVGMVRCLMRT
;
A
#
# COMPACT_ATOMS: atom_id res chain seq x y z
N MET A 1 -41.43 -21.60 1.84
CA MET A 1 -40.41 -21.09 2.77
C MET A 1 -39.06 -21.83 2.71
N PRO A 2 -38.91 -23.11 2.33
CA PRO A 2 -37.60 -23.81 2.26
C PRO A 2 -36.63 -23.20 1.25
N ARG A 3 -37.08 -22.85 0.05
CA ARG A 3 -36.23 -22.39 -1.09
C ARG A 3 -35.44 -21.10 -0.80
N LYS A 4 -36.01 -20.14 -0.06
CA LYS A 4 -35.32 -18.88 0.31
C LYS A 4 -34.19 -19.12 1.32
N TYR A 5 -34.37 -20.06 2.24
CA TYR A 5 -33.37 -20.47 3.22
C TYR A 5 -32.21 -21.20 2.57
N GLU A 6 -32.46 -22.12 1.63
CA GLU A 6 -31.41 -22.82 0.89
C GLU A 6 -30.57 -21.89 0.01
N MET A 7 -31.23 -20.91 -0.64
CA MET A 7 -30.54 -19.89 -1.43
C MET A 7 -29.62 -19.02 -0.54
N LYS A 8 -30.09 -18.63 0.65
CA LYS A 8 -29.27 -17.86 1.60
C LYS A 8 -28.03 -18.66 2.04
N ARG A 9 -28.21 -19.92 2.45
CA ARG A 9 -27.09 -20.79 2.85
C ARG A 9 -26.09 -21.03 1.70
N ARG A 10 -26.56 -21.13 0.45
CA ARG A 10 -25.71 -21.27 -0.71
C ARG A 10 -24.88 -19.99 -0.94
N ALA A 11 -25.49 -18.82 -0.85
CA ALA A 11 -24.81 -17.53 -0.96
C ALA A 11 -23.75 -17.36 0.13
N GLU A 12 -24.07 -17.68 1.38
CA GLU A 12 -23.13 -17.64 2.52
C GLU A 12 -21.91 -18.55 2.29
N ARG A 13 -22.12 -19.79 1.78
CA ARG A 13 -21.01 -20.70 1.46
C ARG A 13 -20.15 -20.17 0.31
N MET A 14 -20.75 -19.55 -0.69
CA MET A 14 -20.00 -18.94 -1.79
C MET A 14 -19.15 -17.77 -1.30
N GLN A 15 -19.70 -16.90 -0.47
CA GLN A 15 -18.96 -15.79 0.12
C GLN A 15 -17.81 -16.29 1.01
N GLU A 16 -18.05 -17.30 1.84
CA GLU A 16 -17.03 -17.90 2.68
C GLU A 16 -15.89 -18.53 1.86
N THR A 17 -16.22 -19.23 0.77
CA THR A 17 -15.22 -19.78 -0.13
C THR A 17 -14.41 -18.68 -0.83
N ARG A 18 -15.08 -17.61 -1.28
CA ARG A 18 -14.41 -16.45 -1.90
C ARG A 18 -13.45 -15.79 -0.90
N ARG A 19 -13.88 -15.56 0.35
CA ARG A 19 -13.06 -15.01 1.43
C ARG A 19 -11.81 -15.84 1.67
N ARG A 20 -11.92 -17.16 1.81
CA ARG A 20 -10.78 -18.07 2.02
C ARG A 20 -9.78 -18.02 0.87
N ILE A 21 -10.23 -17.93 -0.38
CA ILE A 21 -9.34 -17.79 -1.55
C ILE A 21 -8.62 -16.43 -1.49
N THR A 22 -9.34 -15.36 -1.16
CA THR A 22 -8.77 -14.01 -1.02
C THR A 22 -7.71 -13.95 0.09
N GLU A 23 -8.00 -14.50 1.26
CA GLU A 23 -7.05 -14.56 2.39
C GLU A 23 -5.80 -15.37 2.04
N ALA A 24 -5.98 -16.53 1.38
CA ALA A 24 -4.86 -17.35 0.91
C ALA A 24 -3.96 -16.58 -0.09
N ALA A 25 -4.56 -15.77 -0.97
CA ALA A 25 -3.82 -14.93 -1.90
C ALA A 25 -3.04 -13.84 -1.15
N VAL A 26 -3.66 -13.14 -0.20
CA VAL A 26 -3.00 -12.12 0.63
C VAL A 26 -1.79 -12.69 1.36
N GLU A 27 -1.93 -13.84 2.03
CA GLU A 27 -0.82 -14.47 2.74
C GLU A 27 0.33 -14.90 1.79
N LEU A 28 0.03 -15.38 0.58
CA LEU A 28 1.04 -15.71 -0.41
C LEU A 28 1.70 -14.47 -1.00
N HIS A 29 0.94 -13.40 -1.29
CA HIS A 29 1.51 -12.13 -1.75
C HIS A 29 2.46 -11.55 -0.71
N GLN A 30 2.10 -11.62 0.58
CA GLN A 30 2.94 -11.16 1.67
C GLN A 30 4.20 -12.01 1.86
N SER A 31 4.13 -13.33 1.65
CA SER A 31 5.26 -14.24 1.91
C SER A 31 6.22 -14.39 0.73
N VAL A 32 5.71 -14.55 -0.50
CA VAL A 32 6.54 -14.82 -1.68
C VAL A 32 6.39 -13.77 -2.79
N GLY A 33 5.32 -12.97 -2.74
CA GLY A 33 4.98 -11.95 -3.73
C GLY A 33 4.02 -12.42 -4.82
N PRO A 34 3.31 -11.47 -5.48
CA PRO A 34 2.34 -11.77 -6.52
C PRO A 34 2.92 -12.56 -7.70
N ALA A 35 4.10 -12.19 -8.19
CA ALA A 35 4.74 -12.84 -9.35
C ALA A 35 5.09 -14.32 -9.10
N ARG A 36 5.25 -14.73 -7.86
CA ARG A 36 5.54 -16.13 -7.47
C ARG A 36 4.31 -16.88 -6.99
N THR A 37 3.16 -16.21 -6.89
CA THR A 37 1.90 -16.78 -6.40
C THR A 37 1.16 -17.45 -7.57
N THR A 38 0.97 -18.77 -7.49
CA THR A 38 0.25 -19.53 -8.50
C THR A 38 -1.17 -19.85 -8.06
N VAL A 39 -2.09 -20.03 -9.04
CA VAL A 39 -3.47 -20.48 -8.76
C VAL A 39 -3.47 -21.80 -7.99
N SER A 40 -2.52 -22.71 -8.27
CA SER A 40 -2.41 -23.98 -7.55
C SER A 40 -2.07 -23.77 -6.08
N ALA A 41 -1.11 -22.90 -5.78
CA ALA A 41 -0.74 -22.57 -4.39
C ALA A 41 -1.88 -21.89 -3.63
N ILE A 42 -2.60 -20.97 -4.28
CA ILE A 42 -3.77 -20.31 -3.69
C ILE A 42 -4.88 -21.33 -3.39
N ALA A 43 -5.21 -22.21 -4.36
CA ALA A 43 -6.26 -23.21 -4.20
C ALA A 43 -5.91 -24.21 -3.08
N GLU A 44 -4.66 -24.69 -3.05
CA GLU A 44 -4.15 -25.58 -1.98
C GLU A 44 -4.27 -24.91 -0.61
N LYS A 45 -3.74 -23.70 -0.47
CA LYS A 45 -3.79 -22.93 0.79
C LYS A 45 -5.20 -22.62 1.25
N ALA A 46 -6.10 -22.28 0.32
CA ALA A 46 -7.52 -22.05 0.59
C ALA A 46 -8.32 -23.34 0.86
N GLY A 47 -7.73 -24.52 0.65
CA GLY A 47 -8.41 -25.83 0.80
C GLY A 47 -9.53 -26.02 -0.21
N VAL A 48 -9.33 -25.59 -1.47
CA VAL A 48 -10.28 -25.72 -2.56
C VAL A 48 -9.64 -26.36 -3.80
N GLN A 49 -10.45 -26.86 -4.73
CA GLN A 49 -9.97 -27.32 -6.02
C GLN A 49 -9.75 -26.14 -6.98
N ARG A 50 -8.84 -26.28 -7.96
CA ARG A 50 -8.58 -25.24 -8.97
C ARG A 50 -9.84 -24.78 -9.72
N HIS A 51 -10.75 -25.70 -10.06
CA HIS A 51 -12.00 -25.33 -10.72
C HIS A 51 -12.89 -24.43 -9.84
N THR A 52 -12.85 -24.63 -8.52
CA THR A 52 -13.55 -23.78 -7.56
C THR A 52 -12.94 -22.40 -7.51
N TYR A 53 -11.59 -22.29 -7.54
CA TYR A 53 -10.93 -20.99 -7.66
C TYR A 53 -11.44 -20.23 -8.89
N TYR A 54 -11.41 -20.83 -10.09
CA TYR A 54 -11.87 -20.17 -11.33
C TYR A 54 -13.36 -19.84 -11.34
N ALA A 55 -14.18 -20.56 -10.59
CA ALA A 55 -15.61 -20.23 -10.42
C ALA A 55 -15.80 -18.92 -9.60
N HIS A 56 -14.87 -18.56 -8.73
CA HIS A 56 -14.90 -17.33 -7.91
C HIS A 56 -14.07 -16.19 -8.50
N PHE A 57 -13.00 -16.49 -9.19
CA PHE A 57 -12.04 -15.56 -9.79
C PHE A 57 -11.70 -16.02 -11.21
N PRO A 58 -12.59 -15.75 -12.19
CA PRO A 58 -12.33 -16.09 -13.59
C PRO A 58 -11.09 -15.41 -14.14
N GLU A 59 -10.87 -14.14 -13.72
CA GLU A 59 -9.73 -13.32 -14.13
C GLU A 59 -8.84 -12.99 -12.94
N ILE A 60 -7.54 -12.88 -13.20
CA ILE A 60 -6.55 -12.52 -12.15
C ILE A 60 -6.81 -11.12 -11.57
N LYS A 61 -7.35 -10.21 -12.39
CA LYS A 61 -7.73 -8.85 -11.97
C LYS A 61 -8.73 -8.87 -10.81
N ASP A 62 -9.73 -9.75 -10.87
CA ASP A 62 -10.75 -9.89 -9.83
C ASP A 62 -10.12 -10.30 -8.48
N LEU A 63 -9.09 -11.18 -8.55
CA LEU A 63 -8.36 -11.59 -7.37
C LEU A 63 -7.51 -10.45 -6.81
N TYR A 64 -6.77 -9.74 -7.67
CA TYR A 64 -5.95 -8.60 -7.22
C TYR A 64 -6.81 -7.53 -6.54
N GLN A 65 -7.93 -7.17 -7.13
CA GLN A 65 -8.87 -6.21 -6.51
C GLN A 65 -9.40 -6.71 -5.16
N ALA A 66 -9.84 -7.96 -5.09
CA ALA A 66 -10.36 -8.53 -3.84
C ALA A 66 -9.28 -8.64 -2.75
N SER A 67 -8.07 -9.09 -3.10
CA SER A 67 -6.96 -9.22 -2.15
C SER A 67 -6.45 -7.86 -1.67
N THR A 68 -6.37 -6.85 -2.55
CA THR A 68 -6.00 -5.49 -2.19
C THR A 68 -7.03 -4.88 -1.25
N ALA A 69 -8.33 -4.97 -1.58
CA ALA A 69 -9.39 -4.46 -0.72
C ALA A 69 -9.38 -5.12 0.67
N HIS A 70 -9.24 -6.45 0.72
CA HIS A 70 -9.17 -7.20 1.98
C HIS A 70 -7.94 -6.82 2.82
N TYR A 71 -6.79 -6.61 2.16
CA TYR A 71 -5.57 -6.20 2.86
C TYR A 71 -5.69 -4.79 3.43
N LEU A 72 -6.19 -3.84 2.64
CA LEU A 72 -6.35 -2.44 3.06
C LEU A 72 -7.44 -2.26 4.13
N GLU A 73 -8.45 -3.12 4.17
CA GLU A 73 -9.45 -3.13 5.26
C GLU A 73 -8.79 -3.42 6.63
N GLN A 74 -7.76 -4.26 6.65
CA GLN A 74 -7.02 -4.63 7.87
C GLN A 74 -5.80 -3.74 8.12
N ASN A 75 -5.25 -3.13 7.09
CA ASN A 75 -4.05 -2.31 7.09
C ASN A 75 -4.31 -1.00 6.32
N PRO A 76 -5.18 -0.13 6.84
CA PRO A 76 -5.54 1.10 6.14
C PRO A 76 -4.31 1.98 5.89
N LEU A 77 -4.31 2.68 4.75
CA LEU A 77 -3.33 3.72 4.48
C LEU A 77 -3.46 4.84 5.53
N PRO A 78 -2.36 5.54 5.87
CA PRO A 78 -2.43 6.70 6.77
C PRO A 78 -3.44 7.73 6.24
N GLU A 79 -4.44 8.09 7.02
CA GLU A 79 -5.46 9.03 6.55
C GLU A 79 -4.91 10.46 6.42
N PRO A 80 -5.13 11.17 5.29
CA PRO A 80 -4.61 12.52 5.08
C PRO A 80 -4.99 13.57 6.14
N PRO A 81 -6.15 13.51 6.81
CA PRO A 81 -6.60 14.58 7.70
C PRO A 81 -5.74 14.80 8.95
N PHE A 82 -5.03 13.78 9.47
CA PHE A 82 -4.35 13.91 10.78
C PHE A 82 -3.19 14.93 10.80
N TRP A 83 -2.58 15.23 9.63
CA TRP A 83 -1.54 16.25 9.50
C TRP A 83 -2.06 17.57 8.87
N ALA A 84 -3.27 17.58 8.29
CA ALA A 84 -3.83 18.74 7.59
C ALA A 84 -4.04 19.94 8.53
N ASP A 85 -4.35 19.70 9.79
CA ASP A 85 -4.58 20.75 10.80
C ASP A 85 -3.27 21.33 11.38
N VAL A 86 -2.10 20.75 11.03
CA VAL A 86 -0.80 21.25 11.48
C VAL A 86 -0.40 22.44 10.63
N ALA A 87 -0.36 23.65 11.23
CA ALA A 87 -0.13 24.90 10.51
C ALA A 87 1.33 25.05 9.99
N ASP A 88 2.31 24.61 10.79
CA ASP A 88 3.73 24.66 10.41
C ASP A 88 4.06 23.56 9.39
N ALA A 89 4.63 23.97 8.25
CA ALA A 89 4.89 23.04 7.14
C ALA A 89 5.94 21.96 7.47
N GLU A 90 6.98 22.30 8.24
CA GLU A 90 8.00 21.31 8.64
C GLU A 90 7.41 20.31 9.65
N GLU A 91 6.62 20.80 10.60
CA GLU A 91 5.94 19.94 11.58
C GLU A 91 4.90 19.05 10.90
N ARG A 92 4.15 19.61 9.93
CA ARG A 92 3.22 18.84 9.09
C ARG A 92 3.93 17.70 8.37
N LEU A 93 5.07 17.99 7.74
CA LEU A 93 5.90 16.95 7.07
C LEU A 93 6.41 15.91 8.07
N ARG A 94 6.86 16.34 9.26
CA ARG A 94 7.33 15.43 10.32
C ARG A 94 6.24 14.47 10.77
N VAL A 95 5.06 14.98 11.04
CA VAL A 95 3.90 14.17 11.44
C VAL A 95 3.53 13.19 10.34
N ALA A 96 3.42 13.66 9.09
CA ALA A 96 3.10 12.81 7.96
C ALA A 96 4.13 11.68 7.76
N LEU A 97 5.42 12.00 7.76
CA LEU A 97 6.47 10.99 7.62
C LEU A 97 6.51 10.00 8.80
N SER A 98 6.19 10.43 10.00
CA SER A 98 6.14 9.54 11.17
C SER A 98 5.07 8.46 11.00
N GLU A 99 3.89 8.81 10.54
CA GLU A 99 2.79 7.88 10.28
C GLU A 99 3.09 6.99 9.06
N VAL A 100 3.60 7.58 7.98
CA VAL A 100 4.00 6.83 6.77
C VAL A 100 5.06 5.78 7.09
N TYR A 101 6.07 6.15 7.88
CA TYR A 101 7.14 5.22 8.24
C TYR A 101 6.66 4.15 9.23
N ALA A 102 5.69 4.49 10.11
CA ALA A 102 5.03 3.48 10.94
C ALA A 102 4.24 2.47 10.09
N TYR A 103 3.48 2.98 9.12
CA TYR A 103 2.76 2.15 8.15
C TYR A 103 3.71 1.23 7.37
N TYR A 104 4.83 1.75 6.88
CA TYR A 104 5.84 0.96 6.18
C TYR A 104 6.43 -0.14 7.07
N GLY A 105 6.74 0.19 8.31
CA GLY A 105 7.27 -0.78 9.28
C GLY A 105 6.31 -1.93 9.57
N GLY A 106 5.02 -1.63 9.68
CA GLY A 106 3.97 -2.63 9.90
C GLY A 106 3.64 -3.48 8.66
N ASN A 107 3.91 -2.96 7.47
CA ASN A 107 3.48 -3.55 6.20
C ASN A 107 4.65 -3.94 5.27
N GLU A 108 5.89 -3.93 5.77
CA GLU A 108 7.10 -4.13 4.97
C GLU A 108 7.07 -5.39 4.09
N PRO A 109 6.70 -6.59 4.58
CA PRO A 109 6.71 -7.79 3.74
C PRO A 109 5.79 -7.69 2.52
N MET A 110 4.58 -7.14 2.70
CA MET A 110 3.63 -6.94 1.61
C MET A 110 4.15 -5.90 0.62
N LEU A 111 4.52 -4.72 1.11
CA LEU A 111 4.99 -3.61 0.28
C LEU A 111 6.25 -3.99 -0.51
N ALA A 112 7.23 -4.63 0.13
CA ALA A 112 8.45 -5.07 -0.53
C ALA A 112 8.18 -6.03 -1.69
N ASN A 113 7.25 -6.96 -1.50
CA ASN A 113 6.89 -7.94 -2.52
C ASN A 113 6.03 -7.34 -3.64
N VAL A 114 5.01 -6.56 -3.29
CA VAL A 114 4.10 -5.96 -4.28
C VAL A 114 4.82 -4.91 -5.13
N LEU A 115 5.59 -4.00 -4.53
CA LEU A 115 6.32 -2.96 -5.26
C LEU A 115 7.46 -3.54 -6.14
N ARG A 116 8.05 -4.68 -5.73
CA ARG A 116 9.02 -5.41 -6.56
C ARG A 116 8.35 -6.04 -7.79
N ASP A 117 7.18 -6.65 -7.60
CA ASP A 117 6.56 -7.52 -8.58
C ASP A 117 5.60 -6.78 -9.53
N ALA A 118 4.95 -5.70 -9.08
CA ALA A 118 3.98 -4.95 -9.88
C ALA A 118 4.52 -4.48 -11.25
N PRO A 119 5.77 -3.99 -11.38
CA PRO A 119 6.31 -3.61 -12.69
C PRO A 119 6.45 -4.76 -13.69
N LEU A 120 6.34 -6.02 -13.24
CA LEU A 120 6.52 -7.21 -14.07
C LEU A 120 5.20 -7.73 -14.67
N ASP A 121 4.05 -7.21 -14.21
CA ASP A 121 2.72 -7.66 -14.61
C ASP A 121 1.80 -6.45 -14.89
N PRO A 122 1.36 -6.25 -16.15
CA PRO A 122 0.47 -5.13 -16.49
C PRO A 122 -0.84 -5.07 -15.68
N VAL A 123 -1.39 -6.24 -15.30
CA VAL A 123 -2.60 -6.31 -14.49
C VAL A 123 -2.33 -5.85 -13.04
N ALA A 124 -1.18 -6.25 -12.51
CA ALA A 124 -0.73 -5.75 -11.19
C ALA A 124 -0.46 -4.24 -11.22
N GLN A 125 0.17 -3.73 -12.29
CA GLN A 125 0.37 -2.27 -12.47
C GLN A 125 -0.95 -1.52 -12.48
N GLU A 126 -1.94 -1.99 -13.24
CA GLU A 126 -3.28 -1.36 -13.27
C GLU A 126 -3.92 -1.34 -11.88
N ASN A 127 -3.77 -2.42 -11.10
CA ASN A 127 -4.30 -2.50 -9.74
C ASN A 127 -3.61 -1.55 -8.75
N MET A 128 -2.38 -1.10 -9.06
CA MET A 128 -1.60 -0.18 -8.21
C MET A 128 -1.87 1.30 -8.49
N VAL A 129 -2.64 1.65 -9.52
CA VAL A 129 -2.86 3.06 -9.93
C VAL A 129 -3.39 3.90 -8.76
N SER A 130 -4.42 3.44 -8.06
CA SER A 130 -4.99 4.17 -6.90
C SER A 130 -4.00 4.31 -5.74
N PHE A 131 -3.12 3.33 -5.55
CA PHE A 131 -2.06 3.41 -4.56
C PHE A 131 -1.05 4.52 -4.91
N TYR A 132 -0.60 4.60 -6.17
CA TYR A 132 0.32 5.66 -6.59
C TYR A 132 -0.34 7.04 -6.54
N GLN A 133 -1.60 7.16 -6.97
CA GLN A 133 -2.36 8.41 -6.87
C GLN A 133 -2.46 8.93 -5.43
N TYR A 134 -2.71 8.05 -4.46
CA TYR A 134 -2.74 8.41 -3.04
C TYR A 134 -1.40 9.06 -2.58
N TRP A 135 -0.25 8.52 -2.98
CA TRP A 135 1.04 9.08 -2.62
C TRP A 135 1.34 10.40 -3.35
N GLU A 136 0.91 10.54 -4.59
CA GLU A 136 1.02 11.80 -5.34
C GLU A 136 0.18 12.90 -4.69
N GLU A 137 -1.06 12.62 -4.33
CA GLU A 137 -1.94 13.57 -3.63
C GLU A 137 -1.35 13.99 -2.27
N MET A 138 -0.80 13.05 -1.52
CA MET A 138 -0.13 13.35 -0.25
C MET A 138 1.10 14.23 -0.46
N ARG A 139 1.95 13.90 -1.44
CA ARG A 139 3.13 14.70 -1.82
C ARG A 139 2.73 16.15 -2.12
N ASP A 140 1.74 16.32 -2.98
CA ASP A 140 1.30 17.64 -3.44
C ASP A 140 0.75 18.46 -2.27
N ALA A 141 -0.10 17.88 -1.45
CA ALA A 141 -0.65 18.55 -0.27
C ALA A 141 0.41 18.91 0.79
N LEU A 142 1.48 18.11 0.93
CA LEU A 142 2.61 18.45 1.80
C LEU A 142 3.48 19.55 1.21
N ALA A 143 3.71 19.54 -0.11
CA ALA A 143 4.51 20.56 -0.78
C ALA A 143 3.82 21.94 -0.76
N ASP A 144 2.50 21.97 -1.00
CA ASP A 144 1.70 23.21 -0.99
C ASP A 144 1.79 23.96 0.34
N ALA A 145 1.96 23.23 1.46
CA ALA A 145 2.09 23.83 2.78
C ALA A 145 3.33 24.74 2.94
N PHE A 146 4.37 24.53 2.13
CA PHE A 146 5.60 25.34 2.16
C PHE A 146 5.47 26.66 1.39
N GLY A 147 4.46 26.84 0.53
CA GLY A 147 4.26 28.05 -0.24
C GLY A 147 5.33 28.35 -1.29
N ALA A 148 6.12 27.33 -1.68
CA ALA A 148 7.12 27.47 -2.74
C ALA A 148 6.47 27.65 -4.12
N SER A 149 7.18 28.23 -5.08
CA SER A 149 6.74 28.41 -6.44
C SER A 149 7.87 28.25 -7.46
N GLY A 150 7.52 28.03 -8.73
CA GLY A 150 8.50 27.89 -9.81
C GLY A 150 9.46 26.72 -9.59
N GLU A 151 10.74 26.91 -9.91
CA GLU A 151 11.78 25.88 -9.81
C GLU A 151 11.94 25.33 -8.38
N GLN A 152 11.79 26.20 -7.36
CA GLN A 152 11.86 25.77 -5.97
C GLN A 152 10.75 24.80 -5.61
N HIS A 153 9.53 24.98 -6.13
CA HIS A 153 8.40 24.07 -5.92
C HIS A 153 8.66 22.71 -6.60
N GLU A 154 9.23 22.68 -7.82
CA GLU A 154 9.57 21.43 -8.51
C GLU A 154 10.58 20.60 -7.71
N VAL A 155 11.64 21.26 -7.20
CA VAL A 155 12.65 20.59 -6.36
C VAL A 155 12.05 20.10 -5.05
N LEU A 156 11.15 20.88 -4.44
CA LEU A 156 10.45 20.50 -3.22
C LEU A 156 9.56 19.27 -3.43
N LEU A 157 8.78 19.22 -4.51
CA LEU A 157 7.99 18.03 -4.88
C LEU A 157 8.86 16.78 -4.98
N ALA A 158 10.00 16.89 -5.66
CA ALA A 158 10.94 15.76 -5.79
C ALA A 158 11.53 15.32 -4.44
N ALA A 159 11.87 16.27 -3.57
CA ALA A 159 12.39 15.97 -2.24
C ALA A 159 11.34 15.31 -1.33
N ILE A 160 10.09 15.77 -1.37
CA ILE A 160 9.00 15.15 -0.61
C ILE A 160 8.64 13.77 -1.19
N ALA A 161 8.64 13.60 -2.52
CA ALA A 161 8.46 12.30 -3.17
C ALA A 161 9.53 11.30 -2.70
N LEU A 162 10.80 11.74 -2.64
CA LEU A 162 11.90 10.91 -2.11
C LEU A 162 11.69 10.58 -0.63
N ALA A 163 11.23 11.53 0.17
CA ALA A 163 10.96 11.30 1.59
C ALA A 163 9.81 10.32 1.83
N LEU A 164 8.78 10.34 0.98
CA LEU A 164 7.63 9.43 1.04
C LEU A 164 7.91 8.05 0.41
N ASP A 165 9.02 7.87 -0.29
CA ASP A 165 9.32 6.62 -0.99
C ASP A 165 9.64 5.46 -0.03
N PHE A 166 9.02 4.31 -0.27
CA PHE A 166 9.21 3.11 0.53
C PHE A 166 10.66 2.63 0.54
N GLN A 167 11.38 2.73 -0.58
CA GLN A 167 12.77 2.29 -0.65
C GLN A 167 13.71 3.26 0.09
N THR A 168 13.38 4.55 0.13
CA THR A 168 14.07 5.53 0.98
C THR A 168 13.95 5.15 2.45
N TRP A 169 12.72 4.92 2.95
CA TRP A 169 12.51 4.42 4.30
C TRP A 169 13.29 3.13 4.56
N ARG A 170 13.20 2.16 3.66
CA ARG A 170 13.88 0.87 3.80
C ARG A 170 15.40 1.01 3.84
N THR A 171 15.95 1.88 3.00
CA THR A 171 17.39 2.19 3.02
C THR A 171 17.80 2.77 4.35
N LEU A 172 17.10 3.79 4.85
CA LEU A 172 17.44 4.46 6.10
C LEU A 172 17.28 3.57 7.32
N VAL A 173 16.17 2.86 7.42
CA VAL A 173 15.79 2.10 8.63
C VAL A 173 16.38 0.69 8.62
N ARG A 174 16.46 0.01 7.46
CA ARG A 174 16.91 -1.39 7.39
C ARG A 174 18.37 -1.53 7.00
N HIS A 175 18.86 -0.72 6.04
CA HIS A 175 20.24 -0.85 5.59
C HIS A 175 21.21 0.06 6.36
N GLN A 176 20.77 1.26 6.78
CA GLN A 176 21.58 2.19 7.58
C GLN A 176 21.27 2.10 9.09
N GLU A 177 20.34 1.23 9.50
CA GLU A 177 19.98 0.94 10.89
C GLU A 177 19.57 2.18 11.72
N LEU A 178 19.08 3.23 11.04
CA LEU A 178 18.55 4.40 11.73
C LEU A 178 17.24 4.02 12.45
N SER A 179 17.04 4.56 13.64
CA SER A 179 15.70 4.52 14.23
C SER A 179 14.73 5.31 13.34
N GLN A 180 13.47 4.90 13.33
CA GLN A 180 12.42 5.53 12.51
C GLN A 180 12.37 7.06 12.73
N GLY A 181 12.41 7.52 13.99
CA GLY A 181 12.43 8.97 14.29
C GLY A 181 13.66 9.67 13.72
N ARG A 182 14.85 9.04 13.73
CA ARG A 182 16.05 9.62 13.11
C ARG A 182 15.96 9.70 11.59
N ALA A 183 15.34 8.71 10.96
CA ALA A 183 15.09 8.73 9.53
C ALA A 183 14.10 9.84 9.14
N VAL A 184 13.03 10.06 9.92
CA VAL A 184 12.11 11.17 9.75
C VAL A 184 12.84 12.52 9.89
N GLU A 185 13.60 12.74 10.96
CA GLU A 185 14.34 13.99 11.18
C GLU A 185 15.38 14.27 10.07
N LEU A 186 16.02 13.23 9.54
CA LEU A 186 16.93 13.37 8.40
C LEU A 186 16.20 13.91 7.17
N MET A 187 15.04 13.34 6.82
CA MET A 187 14.27 13.75 5.64
C MET A 187 13.66 15.14 5.80
N VAL A 188 13.13 15.48 6.97
CA VAL A 188 12.65 16.84 7.30
C VAL A 188 13.80 17.85 7.20
N GLY A 189 14.98 17.50 7.73
CA GLY A 189 16.17 18.34 7.66
C GLY A 189 16.64 18.61 6.23
N MET A 190 16.57 17.61 5.34
CA MET A 190 16.89 17.77 3.92
C MET A 190 15.93 18.75 3.23
N VAL A 191 14.61 18.59 3.43
CA VAL A 191 13.60 19.50 2.88
C VAL A 191 13.79 20.92 3.42
N ARG A 192 14.04 21.08 4.73
CA ARG A 192 14.35 22.37 5.34
C ARG A 192 15.54 23.07 4.69
N CYS A 193 16.62 22.34 4.39
CA CYS A 193 17.80 22.91 3.74
C CYS A 193 17.47 23.46 2.35
N LEU A 194 16.63 22.80 1.58
CA LEU A 194 16.18 23.27 0.26
C LEU A 194 15.36 24.55 0.34
N MET A 195 14.59 24.74 1.42
CA MET A 195 13.73 25.92 1.59
C MET A 195 14.50 27.17 2.08
N ARG A 196 15.76 27.04 2.46
CA ARG A 196 16.60 28.15 2.95
C ARG A 196 17.52 28.75 1.86
N THR A 197 17.59 28.09 0.70
CA THR A 197 18.37 28.53 -0.45
C THR A 197 17.51 29.36 -1.38
#